data_e5472382a5aeeec85f6a77b933a4450f
#
_entry.id   e5472382a5aeeec85f6a77b933a4450f
#
_cell.length_a   1.000
_cell.length_b   1.000
_cell.length_c   1.000
_cell.angle_alpha   90.00
_cell.angle_beta   90.00
_cell.angle_gamma   90.00
#
_symmetry.space_group_name_H-M   'P 1'
#
loop_
_entity.id
_entity.type
_entity.pdbx_description
1 polymer ?
#
loop_
_entity_poly.entity_id
_entity_poly.type
_entity_poly.pdbx_seq_one_letter_code
_entity_poly.pdbx_strand_id
1 'polypeptide(L)'
;ISGQCEMGILVGERDHWNGGYGREAFKLLIDQCFQMESMNRLYLHTLRWNARARRAFVGCGMREVGPDPRGGHDFILMEITRAEWGALKQQQAAAEDEHGPA
;
A
#
# COMPACT_ATOMS: atom_id res chain seq x y z
N ILE A 1 -6.41 3.68 17.64
CA ILE A 1 -7.77 3.43 17.18
C ILE A 1 -7.82 2.10 16.48
N SER A 2 -8.76 1.27 16.90
CA SER A 2 -8.90 -0.04 16.29
C SER A 2 -9.28 0.09 14.81
N GLY A 3 -8.77 -0.82 14.00
CA GLY A 3 -9.07 -0.86 12.59
C GLY A 3 -8.11 -0.07 11.71
N GLN A 4 -7.11 0.60 12.29
CA GLN A 4 -6.13 1.35 11.52
C GLN A 4 -4.72 0.94 11.93
N CYS A 5 -3.82 0.93 10.96
CA CYS A 5 -2.42 0.58 11.21
C CYS A 5 -1.51 1.42 10.33
N GLU A 6 -0.48 1.98 10.94
CA GLU A 6 0.56 2.67 10.21
C GLU A 6 1.67 1.70 9.84
N MET A 7 2.07 1.69 8.56
CA MET A 7 3.04 0.75 8.02
C MET A 7 4.43 1.36 7.91
N GLY A 8 4.86 2.06 8.95
CA GLY A 8 6.11 2.81 8.92
C GLY A 8 7.38 1.98 8.85
N ILE A 9 7.35 0.78 9.38
CA ILE A 9 8.54 -0.06 9.46
C ILE A 9 9.09 -0.41 8.08
N LEU A 10 8.21 -0.69 7.13
CA LEU A 10 8.62 -1.13 5.80
C LEU A 10 9.20 0.00 4.95
N VAL A 11 8.85 1.23 5.26
CA VAL A 11 9.30 2.38 4.47
C VAL A 11 10.80 2.61 4.60
N GLY A 12 11.39 2.21 5.72
CA GLY A 12 12.82 2.37 5.96
C GLY A 12 13.72 1.34 5.32
N GLU A 13 13.17 0.29 4.76
CA GLU A 13 13.95 -0.82 4.22
C GLU A 13 14.22 -0.61 2.73
N ARG A 14 15.21 0.23 2.44
CA ARG A 14 15.51 0.64 1.06
C ARG A 14 15.90 -0.51 0.16
N ASP A 15 16.68 -1.45 0.69
CA ASP A 15 17.23 -2.55 -0.10
C ASP A 15 16.14 -3.49 -0.61
N HIS A 16 15.05 -3.60 0.11
CA HIS A 16 13.94 -4.45 -0.30
C HIS A 16 13.25 -3.98 -1.56
N TRP A 17 13.33 -2.67 -1.85
CA TRP A 17 12.68 -2.09 -3.03
C TRP A 17 13.50 -2.23 -4.31
N ASN A 18 14.83 -2.31 -4.15
CA ASN A 18 15.72 -2.28 -5.31
C ASN A 18 15.63 -3.52 -6.19
N GLY A 19 15.30 -4.66 -5.61
CA GLY A 19 15.21 -5.90 -6.37
C GLY A 19 13.81 -6.24 -6.86
N GLY A 20 12.84 -5.36 -6.63
CA GLY A 20 11.44 -5.65 -6.98
C GLY A 20 10.71 -6.52 -5.98
N TYR A 21 11.42 -7.12 -5.06
CA TYR A 21 10.81 -7.98 -4.05
C TYR A 21 9.98 -7.20 -3.04
N GLY A 22 10.35 -5.94 -2.80
CA GLY A 22 9.64 -5.12 -1.85
C GLY A 22 8.19 -4.92 -2.21
N ARG A 23 7.90 -4.72 -3.50
CA ARG A 23 6.52 -4.53 -3.96
C ARG A 23 5.68 -5.77 -3.70
N GLU A 24 6.19 -6.94 -4.06
CA GLU A 24 5.47 -8.19 -3.85
C GLU A 24 5.25 -8.47 -2.37
N ALA A 25 6.27 -8.29 -1.56
CA ALA A 25 6.17 -8.49 -0.12
C ALA A 25 5.17 -7.52 0.50
N PHE A 26 5.17 -6.28 0.03
CA PHE A 26 4.26 -5.26 0.55
C PHE A 26 2.81 -5.58 0.20
N LYS A 27 2.56 -6.02 -1.02
CA LYS A 27 1.22 -6.46 -1.41
C LYS A 27 0.72 -7.60 -0.55
N LEU A 28 1.59 -8.57 -0.28
CA LEU A 28 1.24 -9.69 0.59
C LEU A 28 0.92 -9.22 2.01
N LEU A 29 1.69 -8.25 2.50
CA LEU A 29 1.45 -7.70 3.82
C LEU A 29 0.11 -7.00 3.89
N ILE A 30 -0.24 -6.22 2.87
CA ILE A 30 -1.55 -5.58 2.79
C ILE A 30 -2.65 -6.63 2.83
N ASP A 31 -2.50 -7.69 2.04
CA ASP A 31 -3.48 -8.78 2.02
C ASP A 31 -3.63 -9.41 3.41
N GLN A 32 -2.52 -9.68 4.07
CA GLN A 32 -2.54 -10.28 5.40
C GLN A 32 -3.22 -9.37 6.42
N CYS A 33 -2.96 -8.07 6.35
CA CYS A 33 -3.59 -7.13 7.27
C CYS A 33 -5.10 -7.11 7.09
N PHE A 34 -5.58 -7.11 5.86
CA PHE A 34 -7.02 -7.08 5.62
C PHE A 34 -7.70 -8.43 5.79
N GLN A 35 -6.94 -9.51 5.97
CA GLN A 35 -7.52 -10.77 6.43
C GLN A 35 -8.11 -10.62 7.83
N MET A 36 -7.60 -9.69 8.62
CA MET A 36 -8.19 -9.38 9.93
C MET A 36 -9.45 -8.56 9.72
N GLU A 37 -10.58 -9.07 10.16
CA GLU A 37 -11.88 -8.44 9.90
C GLU A 37 -11.99 -7.04 10.49
N SER A 38 -11.26 -6.77 11.57
CA SER A 38 -11.29 -5.47 12.23
C SER A 38 -10.44 -4.41 11.53
N MET A 39 -9.61 -4.81 10.56
CA MET A 39 -8.72 -3.86 9.89
C MET A 39 -9.46 -3.13 8.78
N ASN A 40 -9.57 -1.82 8.91
CA ASN A 40 -10.33 -0.99 7.97
C ASN A 40 -9.45 -0.06 7.13
N ARG A 41 -8.25 0.26 7.61
CA ARG A 41 -7.40 1.25 6.96
C ARG A 41 -5.94 0.98 7.26
N LEU A 42 -5.14 0.98 6.21
CA LEU A 42 -3.67 0.97 6.33
C LEU A 42 -3.15 2.27 5.77
N TYR A 43 -2.16 2.86 6.42
CA TYR A 43 -1.59 4.11 5.95
C TYR A 43 -0.10 4.17 6.25
N LEU A 44 0.59 5.04 5.51
CA LEU A 44 2.01 5.30 5.75
C LEU A 44 2.33 6.73 5.33
N HIS A 45 3.50 7.18 5.76
CA HIS A 45 4.05 8.45 5.33
C HIS A 45 5.30 8.18 4.51
N THR A 46 5.41 8.81 3.35
CA THR A 46 6.62 8.72 2.53
C THR A 46 7.10 10.13 2.21
N LEU A 47 8.42 10.30 2.09
CA LEU A 47 8.97 11.61 1.79
C LEU A 47 8.50 12.09 0.43
N ARG A 48 8.08 13.35 0.38
CA ARG A 48 7.50 13.94 -0.81
C ARG A 48 8.43 13.83 -2.02
N TRP A 49 9.73 14.01 -1.81
CA TRP A 49 10.71 13.98 -2.90
C TRP A 49 11.02 12.57 -3.37
N ASN A 50 10.61 11.56 -2.63
CA ASN A 50 10.93 10.17 -2.97
C ASN A 50 9.91 9.62 -3.96
N ALA A 51 10.00 10.05 -5.21
CA ALA A 51 9.06 9.67 -6.25
C ALA A 51 9.04 8.17 -6.49
N ARG A 52 10.20 7.52 -6.35
CA ARG A 52 10.31 6.07 -6.56
C ARG A 52 9.46 5.31 -5.55
N ALA A 53 9.56 5.66 -4.27
CA ALA A 53 8.77 5.02 -3.24
C ALA A 53 7.29 5.31 -3.43
N ARG A 54 6.94 6.55 -3.76
CA ARG A 54 5.55 6.92 -4.00
C ARG A 54 4.93 6.09 -5.11
N ARG A 55 5.65 5.94 -6.22
CA ARG A 55 5.17 5.11 -7.34
C ARG A 55 5.03 3.65 -6.93
N ALA A 56 5.97 3.15 -6.14
CA ALA A 56 5.91 1.76 -5.68
C ALA A 56 4.67 1.50 -4.83
N PHE A 57 4.36 2.41 -3.91
CA PHE A 57 3.18 2.26 -3.06
C PHE A 57 1.89 2.38 -3.85
N VAL A 58 1.83 3.29 -4.81
CA VAL A 58 0.67 3.38 -5.70
C VAL A 58 0.51 2.07 -6.47
N GLY A 59 1.62 1.48 -6.92
CA GLY A 59 1.59 0.20 -7.61
C GLY A 59 1.10 -0.95 -6.73
N CYS A 60 1.16 -0.79 -5.42
CA CYS A 60 0.62 -1.77 -4.47
C CYS A 60 -0.85 -1.53 -4.13
N GLY A 61 -1.44 -0.49 -4.67
CA GLY A 61 -2.84 -0.17 -4.45
C GLY A 61 -3.10 0.97 -3.49
N MET A 62 -2.06 1.58 -2.95
CA MET A 62 -2.24 2.72 -2.04
C MET A 62 -2.51 3.99 -2.83
N ARG A 63 -3.22 4.90 -2.20
CA ARG A 63 -3.61 6.18 -2.78
C ARG A 63 -2.91 7.31 -2.04
N GLU A 64 -2.42 8.31 -2.77
CA GLU A 64 -1.88 9.51 -2.13
C GLU A 64 -3.04 10.35 -1.62
N VAL A 65 -3.05 10.61 -0.30
CA VAL A 65 -4.07 11.45 0.31
C VAL A 65 -3.69 12.91 0.18
N GLY A 66 -2.44 13.23 0.46
CA GLY A 66 -1.96 14.61 0.37
C GLY A 66 -0.78 14.86 1.29
N PRO A 67 -0.29 16.11 1.30
CA PRO A 67 0.83 16.48 2.16
C PRO A 67 0.46 16.34 3.63
N ASP A 68 1.40 15.82 4.41
CA ASP A 68 1.24 15.70 5.86
C ASP A 68 2.60 15.89 6.51
N PRO A 69 3.10 17.14 6.58
CA PRO A 69 4.43 17.39 7.11
C PRO A 69 4.52 17.06 8.60
N ARG A 70 5.61 16.42 8.97
CA ARG A 70 5.85 16.01 10.35
C ARG A 70 7.33 16.14 10.67
N GLY A 71 7.65 16.64 11.85
CA GLY A 71 9.01 16.73 12.34
C GLY A 71 9.94 17.51 11.42
N GLY A 72 9.45 18.51 10.73
CA GLY A 72 10.26 19.32 9.82
C GLY A 72 10.48 18.68 8.44
N HIS A 73 9.85 17.56 8.16
CA HIS A 73 9.98 16.88 6.88
C HIS A 73 8.68 16.92 6.09
N ASP A 74 8.80 17.02 4.77
CA ASP A 74 7.65 17.00 3.87
C ASP A 74 7.26 15.57 3.54
N PHE A 75 6.24 15.09 4.23
CA PHE A 75 5.69 13.77 3.97
C PHE A 75 4.43 13.85 3.13
N ILE A 76 4.18 12.79 2.39
CA ILE A 76 2.89 12.53 1.73
C ILE A 76 2.25 11.38 2.51
N LEU A 77 1.01 11.57 2.90
CA LEU A 77 0.22 10.50 3.51
C LEU A 77 -0.35 9.64 2.41
N MET A 78 -0.16 8.34 2.53
CA MET A 78 -0.71 7.35 1.58
C MET A 78 -1.56 6.37 2.36
N GLU A 79 -2.64 5.90 1.76
CA GLU A 79 -3.53 4.97 2.44
C GLU A 79 -4.20 3.99 1.48
N ILE A 80 -4.68 2.90 2.04
CA ILE A 80 -5.61 2.00 1.39
C ILE A 80 -6.65 1.58 2.43
N THR A 81 -7.92 1.69 2.05
CA THR A 81 -9.02 1.26 2.91
C THR A 81 -9.45 -0.15 2.53
N ARG A 82 -10.24 -0.78 3.41
CA ARG A 82 -10.79 -2.11 3.12
C ARG A 82 -11.63 -2.10 1.85
N ALA A 83 -12.41 -1.05 1.63
CA ALA A 83 -13.22 -0.95 0.43
C ALA A 83 -12.36 -0.90 -0.82
N GLU A 84 -11.27 -0.12 -0.78
CA GLU A 84 -10.34 -0.04 -1.91
C GLU A 84 -9.62 -1.37 -2.16
N TRP A 85 -9.21 -2.04 -1.09
CA TRP A 85 -8.57 -3.34 -1.18
C TRP A 85 -9.54 -4.37 -1.81
N GLY A 86 -10.79 -4.37 -1.35
CA GLY A 86 -11.80 -5.28 -1.89
C GLY A 86 -12.05 -5.06 -3.37
N ALA A 87 -12.10 -3.79 -3.80
CA ALA A 87 -12.27 -3.45 -5.21
C ALA A 87 -11.10 -3.95 -6.04
N LEU A 88 -9.87 -3.80 -5.53
CA LEU A 88 -8.68 -4.31 -6.21
C LEU A 88 -8.74 -5.81 -6.39
N LYS A 89 -9.13 -6.54 -5.34
CA LYS A 89 -9.23 -8.00 -5.42
C LYS A 89 -10.27 -8.44 -6.43
N GLN A 90 -11.39 -7.72 -6.51
CA GLN A 90 -12.41 -8.00 -7.51
C GLN A 90 -11.89 -7.77 -8.93
N GLN A 91 -11.14 -6.71 -9.14
CA GLN A 91 -10.55 -6.43 -10.45
C GLN A 91 -9.56 -7.50 -10.86
N GLN A 92 -8.74 -7.97 -9.92
CA GLN A 92 -7.77 -9.03 -10.18
C GLN A 92 -8.48 -10.33 -10.52
N ALA A 93 -9.54 -10.67 -9.79
CA ALA A 93 -10.31 -11.87 -10.05
C ALA A 93 -10.99 -11.79 -11.43
N ALA A 94 -11.55 -10.64 -11.78
CA ALA A 94 -12.18 -10.44 -13.08
C ALA A 94 -11.16 -10.58 -14.21
N ALA A 95 -9.96 -10.02 -14.02
CA ALA A 95 -8.90 -10.13 -15.01
C ALA A 95 -8.46 -11.58 -15.20
N GLU A 96 -8.36 -12.34 -14.11
CA GLU A 96 -8.02 -13.74 -14.17
C GLU A 96 -9.10 -14.53 -14.90
N ASP A 97 -10.38 -14.22 -14.66
CA ASP A 97 -11.49 -14.87 -15.33
C ASP A 97 -11.47 -14.58 -16.84
N GLU A 98 -11.13 -13.35 -17.21
CA GLU A 98 -11.02 -12.97 -18.61
C GLU A 98 -9.89 -13.69 -19.32
N HIS A 99 -8.84 -14.02 -18.57
CA HIS A 99 -7.68 -14.75 -19.06
C HIS A 99 -7.82 -16.25 -18.81
N GLY A 100 -9.00 -16.68 -18.40
CA GLY A 100 -9.25 -18.07 -18.08
C GLY A 100 -8.91 -18.99 -19.24
N PRO A 101 -8.97 -20.29 -18.99
CA PRO A 101 -8.53 -21.25 -20.00
C PRO A 101 -9.41 -21.13 -21.24
N ALA A 102 -8.88 -20.45 -22.19
CA ALA A 102 -9.58 -20.30 -23.47
C ALA A 102 -9.50 -21.60 -24.22
#